data_3ae21902e62b8fbd2c08300e9c2e8805
#
_entry.id   3ae21902e62b8fbd2c08300e9c2e8805
#
_cell.length_a   1.000
_cell.length_b   1.000
_cell.length_c   1.000
_cell.angle_alpha   90.00
_cell.angle_beta   90.00
_cell.angle_gamma   90.00
#
_symmetry.space_group_name_H-M   'P 1'
#
loop_
_entity.id
_entity.type
_entity.pdbx_description
1 polymer ?
#
loop_
_entity_poly.entity_id
_entity_poly.type
_entity_poly.pdbx_seq_one_letter_code
_entity_poly.pdbx_strand_id
1 'polypeptide(L)'
;MKSRSMFDSEDFQIEIVNGVAIVKVNLPRTTFNKAEEFKQLLDTLLAAKHSKIIIDFSECHYIDSMIVGVMVKAVKSVRKKNGDIHVITPSGSINVMFARTGLYKIFKQFWTVEKAIESFTEK
;
A
#
# COMPACT_ATOMS: atom_id res chain seq x y z
N MET A 1 0.43 -19.35 12.93
CA MET A 1 1.02 -18.26 13.69
C MET A 1 1.56 -17.17 12.78
N LYS A 2 1.31 -15.94 13.14
CA LYS A 2 1.74 -14.79 12.34
C LYS A 2 3.17 -14.44 12.62
N SER A 3 3.97 -14.25 11.60
CA SER A 3 5.28 -13.68 11.80
C SER A 3 5.16 -12.17 11.99
N ARG A 4 6.07 -11.60 12.73
CA ARG A 4 6.07 -10.17 12.97
C ARG A 4 7.29 -9.54 12.37
N SER A 5 7.05 -8.41 11.75
CA SER A 5 8.12 -7.57 11.26
C SER A 5 8.42 -6.53 12.32
N MET A 6 9.60 -5.94 12.29
CA MET A 6 9.93 -4.85 13.20
C MET A 6 9.06 -3.62 12.95
N PHE A 7 8.38 -3.55 11.81
CA PHE A 7 7.51 -2.42 11.49
C PHE A 7 6.04 -2.76 11.66
N ASP A 8 5.75 -3.98 12.14
CA ASP A 8 4.36 -4.41 12.35
C ASP A 8 3.85 -3.74 13.62
N SER A 9 2.98 -2.77 13.47
CA SER A 9 2.42 -2.02 14.59
C SER A 9 0.90 -2.04 14.50
N GLU A 10 0.24 -1.38 15.47
CA GLU A 10 -1.22 -1.28 15.42
C GLU A 10 -1.67 -0.48 14.21
N ASP A 11 -0.89 0.50 13.81
CA ASP A 11 -1.26 1.41 12.73
C ASP A 11 -1.01 0.81 11.36
N PHE A 12 0.04 0.01 11.23
CA PHE A 12 0.41 -0.61 9.96
C PHE A 12 0.75 -2.07 10.21
N GLN A 13 0.10 -2.96 9.49
CA GLN A 13 0.36 -4.39 9.63
C GLN A 13 0.80 -4.94 8.28
N ILE A 14 1.76 -5.85 8.32
CA ILE A 14 2.30 -6.47 7.11
C ILE A 14 1.99 -7.96 7.14
N GLU A 15 1.49 -8.46 6.02
CA GLU A 15 1.25 -9.88 5.84
C GLU A 15 1.80 -10.28 4.48
N ILE A 16 2.48 -11.43 4.41
CA ILE A 16 2.99 -11.94 3.14
C ILE A 16 2.12 -13.10 2.71
N VAL A 17 1.52 -12.99 1.53
CA VAL A 17 0.62 -14.02 1.00
C VAL A 17 1.03 -14.30 -0.44
N ASN A 18 1.41 -15.53 -0.73
CA ASN A 18 1.80 -15.95 -2.08
C ASN A 18 2.86 -15.03 -2.70
N GLY A 19 3.81 -14.62 -1.88
CA GLY A 19 4.89 -13.75 -2.34
C GLY A 19 4.51 -12.28 -2.47
N VAL A 20 3.30 -11.92 -2.09
CA VAL A 20 2.81 -10.53 -2.17
C VAL A 20 2.81 -9.95 -0.76
N ALA A 21 3.42 -8.78 -0.60
CA ALA A 21 3.43 -8.08 0.69
C ALA A 21 2.21 -7.19 0.78
N ILE A 22 1.39 -7.40 1.79
CA ILE A 22 0.18 -6.61 2.01
C ILE A 22 0.40 -5.73 3.21
N VAL A 23 0.31 -4.41 3.00
CA VAL A 23 0.45 -3.41 4.05
C VAL A 23 -0.94 -2.91 4.38
N LYS A 24 -1.45 -3.29 5.53
CA LYS A 24 -2.77 -2.84 5.97
C LYS A 24 -2.63 -1.55 6.76
N VAL A 25 -3.36 -0.52 6.35
CA VAL A 25 -3.37 0.77 7.02
C VAL A 25 -4.58 0.82 7.93
N ASN A 26 -4.34 0.78 9.23
CA ASN A 26 -5.42 0.67 10.23
C ASN A 26 -5.84 2.00 10.84
N LEU A 27 -5.38 3.09 10.28
CA LEU A 27 -5.72 4.43 10.76
C LEU A 27 -6.84 5.01 9.91
N PRO A 28 -7.93 5.49 10.52
CA PRO A 28 -8.99 6.16 9.74
C PRO A 28 -8.46 7.37 8.98
N ARG A 29 -7.51 8.09 9.56
CA ARG A 29 -6.83 9.21 8.93
C ARG A 29 -5.34 8.97 9.05
N THR A 30 -4.66 8.94 7.91
CA THR A 30 -3.22 8.72 7.88
C THR A 30 -2.58 9.93 7.23
N THR A 31 -1.87 10.72 8.02
CA THR A 31 -1.39 12.02 7.58
C THR A 31 0.10 12.18 7.89
N PHE A 32 0.61 13.41 7.74
CA PHE A 32 2.03 13.71 7.76
C PHE A 32 2.76 13.17 8.99
N ASN A 33 2.09 13.09 10.14
CA ASN A 33 2.75 12.61 11.37
C ASN A 33 3.02 11.11 11.33
N LYS A 34 2.48 10.40 10.35
CA LYS A 34 2.76 8.98 10.15
C LYS A 34 3.58 8.73 8.89
N ALA A 35 3.94 9.79 8.17
CA ALA A 35 4.61 9.63 6.88
C ALA A 35 5.97 8.97 7.02
N GLU A 36 6.73 9.30 8.06
CA GLU A 36 8.06 8.72 8.23
C GLU A 36 7.97 7.23 8.54
N GLU A 37 7.07 6.84 9.42
CA GLU A 37 6.87 5.44 9.75
C GLU A 37 6.44 4.64 8.51
N PHE A 38 5.50 5.19 7.75
CA PHE A 38 5.02 4.57 6.52
C PHE A 38 6.14 4.43 5.49
N LYS A 39 6.95 5.48 5.34
CA LYS A 39 8.09 5.46 4.44
C LYS A 39 9.08 4.37 4.82
N GLN A 40 9.44 4.30 6.11
CA GLN A 40 10.39 3.31 6.58
C GLN A 40 9.89 1.89 6.35
N LEU A 41 8.61 1.69 6.53
CA LEU A 41 8.01 0.39 6.30
C LEU A 41 8.13 -0.02 4.84
N LEU A 42 7.78 0.89 3.92
CA LEU A 42 7.90 0.59 2.49
C LEU A 42 9.37 0.42 2.08
N ASP A 43 10.25 1.26 2.60
CA ASP A 43 11.69 1.13 2.31
C ASP A 43 12.22 -0.23 2.75
N THR A 44 11.77 -0.72 3.90
CA THR A 44 12.19 -2.03 4.41
C THR A 44 11.71 -3.15 3.49
N LEU A 45 10.47 -3.06 3.01
CA LEU A 45 9.97 -4.06 2.07
C LEU A 45 10.77 -4.06 0.78
N LEU A 46 11.11 -2.88 0.28
CA LEU A 46 11.89 -2.77 -0.95
C LEU A 46 13.30 -3.31 -0.75
N ALA A 47 13.91 -3.01 0.40
CA ALA A 47 15.25 -3.52 0.72
C ALA A 47 15.26 -5.04 0.84
N ALA A 48 14.16 -5.62 1.30
CA ALA A 48 14.02 -7.07 1.39
C ALA A 48 13.58 -7.69 0.05
N LYS A 49 13.56 -6.87 -1.00
CA LYS A 49 13.30 -7.30 -2.38
C LYS A 49 11.87 -7.73 -2.65
N HIS A 50 10.94 -7.24 -1.85
CA HIS A 50 9.53 -7.40 -2.19
C HIS A 50 9.21 -6.49 -3.36
N SER A 51 8.69 -7.07 -4.43
CA SER A 51 8.36 -6.31 -5.63
C SER A 51 6.87 -6.31 -5.94
N LYS A 52 6.10 -7.09 -5.21
CA LYS A 52 4.65 -7.15 -5.37
C LYS A 52 4.05 -6.69 -4.06
N ILE A 53 3.54 -5.47 -4.05
CA ILE A 53 3.09 -4.81 -2.81
C ILE A 53 1.65 -4.36 -2.99
N ILE A 54 0.84 -4.61 -1.97
CA ILE A 54 -0.53 -4.12 -1.90
C ILE A 54 -0.64 -3.23 -0.68
N ILE A 55 -1.20 -2.03 -0.86
CA ILE A 55 -1.53 -1.18 0.28
C ILE A 55 -3.04 -1.20 0.46
N ASP A 56 -3.47 -1.66 1.62
CA ASP A 56 -4.88 -1.89 1.91
C ASP A 56 -5.43 -0.73 2.72
N PHE A 57 -6.28 0.08 2.08
CA PHE A 57 -6.92 1.24 2.71
C PHE A 57 -8.35 0.95 3.14
N SER A 58 -8.71 -0.33 3.33
CA SER A 58 -10.10 -0.67 3.70
C SER A 58 -10.56 0.03 4.97
N GLU A 59 -9.64 0.24 5.92
CA GLU A 59 -9.97 0.87 7.21
C GLU A 59 -9.59 2.35 7.24
N CYS A 60 -9.12 2.90 6.12
CA CYS A 60 -8.63 4.28 6.06
C CYS A 60 -9.55 5.12 5.20
N HIS A 61 -9.87 6.32 5.68
CA HIS A 61 -10.82 7.20 4.99
C HIS A 61 -10.17 8.47 4.45
N TYR A 62 -8.93 8.76 4.87
CA TYR A 62 -8.28 9.98 4.45
C TYR A 62 -6.75 9.84 4.50
N ILE A 63 -6.09 10.26 3.43
CA ILE A 63 -4.63 10.40 3.41
C ILE A 63 -4.31 11.78 2.85
N ASP A 64 -3.17 12.34 3.30
CA ASP A 64 -2.75 13.66 2.84
C ASP A 64 -1.65 13.55 1.78
N SER A 65 -1.17 14.71 1.33
CA SER A 65 -0.18 14.76 0.26
C SER A 65 1.17 14.15 0.67
N MET A 66 1.49 14.16 1.95
CA MET A 66 2.75 13.54 2.40
C MET A 66 2.68 12.03 2.24
N ILE A 67 1.57 11.43 2.61
CA ILE A 67 1.38 9.99 2.43
C ILE A 67 1.38 9.63 0.93
N VAL A 68 0.68 10.42 0.12
CA VAL A 68 0.68 10.22 -1.33
C VAL A 68 2.10 10.30 -1.88
N GLY A 69 2.89 11.26 -1.42
CA GLY A 69 4.27 11.40 -1.86
C GLY A 69 5.12 10.18 -1.57
N VAL A 70 4.94 9.61 -0.37
CA VAL A 70 5.64 8.38 -0.01
C VAL A 70 5.26 7.23 -0.96
N MET A 71 3.97 7.10 -1.26
CA MET A 71 3.48 6.06 -2.14
C MET A 71 4.04 6.20 -3.56
N VAL A 72 4.03 7.42 -4.08
CA VAL A 72 4.50 7.66 -5.44
C VAL A 72 5.98 7.37 -5.58
N LYS A 73 6.79 7.78 -4.59
CA LYS A 73 8.22 7.46 -4.61
C LYS A 73 8.45 5.95 -4.55
N ALA A 74 7.69 5.27 -3.71
CA ALA A 74 7.86 3.83 -3.56
C ALA A 74 7.50 3.09 -4.85
N VAL A 75 6.41 3.47 -5.52
CA VAL A 75 6.00 2.77 -6.73
C VAL A 75 7.00 3.00 -7.86
N LYS A 76 7.58 4.19 -7.93
CA LYS A 76 8.63 4.44 -8.92
C LYS A 76 9.83 3.55 -8.69
N SER A 77 10.23 3.37 -7.44
CA SER A 77 11.38 2.53 -7.09
C SER A 77 11.11 1.07 -7.43
N VAL A 78 9.95 0.56 -7.07
CA VAL A 78 9.67 -0.86 -7.28
C VAL A 78 9.47 -1.17 -8.75
N ARG A 79 8.95 -0.22 -9.54
CA ARG A 79 8.77 -0.43 -10.98
C ARG A 79 10.10 -0.55 -11.70
N LYS A 80 11.14 0.09 -11.20
CA LYS A 80 12.49 -0.08 -11.76
C LYS A 80 12.99 -1.51 -11.62
N LYS A 81 12.38 -2.27 -10.74
CA LYS A 81 12.74 -3.68 -10.49
C LYS A 81 11.65 -4.62 -10.99
N ASN A 82 10.85 -4.16 -11.93
CA ASN A 82 9.79 -4.95 -12.54
C ASN A 82 8.67 -5.33 -11.58
N GLY A 83 8.51 -4.55 -10.51
CA GLY A 83 7.43 -4.75 -9.56
C GLY A 83 6.34 -3.72 -9.72
N ASP A 84 5.43 -3.70 -8.77
CA ASP A 84 4.36 -2.71 -8.76
C ASP A 84 3.75 -2.63 -7.37
N ILE A 85 2.99 -1.56 -7.14
CA ILE A 85 2.18 -1.39 -5.93
C ILE A 85 0.74 -1.21 -6.38
N HIS A 86 -0.14 -2.09 -5.89
CA HIS A 86 -1.58 -1.97 -6.11
C HIS A 86 -2.23 -1.57 -4.79
N VAL A 87 -3.45 -1.07 -4.85
CA VAL A 87 -4.14 -0.58 -3.66
C VAL A 87 -5.53 -1.20 -3.56
N ILE A 88 -6.00 -1.32 -2.32
CA ILE A 88 -7.37 -1.74 -2.05
C ILE A 88 -8.12 -0.51 -1.55
N THR A 89 -9.09 -0.07 -2.34
CA THR A 89 -9.91 1.11 -2.05
C THR A 89 -11.37 0.76 -2.29
N PRO A 90 -12.00 0.05 -1.34
CA PRO A 90 -13.33 -0.52 -1.62
C PRO A 90 -14.39 0.53 -1.91
N SER A 91 -14.31 1.68 -1.26
CA SER A 91 -15.29 2.74 -1.53
C SER A 91 -14.95 3.94 -0.68
N GLY A 92 -15.78 4.98 -0.79
CA GLY A 92 -15.69 6.12 0.11
C GLY A 92 -14.70 7.17 -0.33
N SER A 93 -14.25 7.96 0.63
CA SER A 93 -13.49 9.17 0.35
C SER A 93 -12.12 8.91 -0.26
N ILE A 94 -11.48 7.80 0.08
CA ILE A 94 -10.19 7.45 -0.54
C ILE A 94 -10.38 7.21 -2.04
N ASN A 95 -11.43 6.46 -2.40
CA ASN A 95 -11.71 6.18 -3.80
C ASN A 95 -12.00 7.47 -4.57
N VAL A 96 -12.78 8.36 -3.97
CA VAL A 96 -13.07 9.67 -4.57
C VAL A 96 -11.78 10.47 -4.75
N MET A 97 -10.92 10.44 -3.75
CA MET A 97 -9.66 11.17 -3.80
C MET A 97 -8.74 10.64 -4.90
N PHE A 98 -8.67 9.32 -5.07
CA PHE A 98 -7.91 8.73 -6.16
C PHE A 98 -8.42 9.20 -7.53
N ALA A 99 -9.76 9.28 -7.66
CA ALA A 99 -10.36 9.74 -8.92
C ALA A 99 -10.02 11.19 -9.19
N ARG A 100 -10.15 12.05 -8.18
CA ARG A 100 -9.95 13.49 -8.34
C ARG A 100 -8.50 13.88 -8.59
N THR A 101 -7.58 13.17 -7.97
CA THR A 101 -6.15 13.53 -8.06
C THR A 101 -5.44 12.83 -9.19
N GLY A 102 -6.10 11.92 -9.89
CA GLY A 102 -5.45 11.17 -10.95
C GLY A 102 -4.60 10.01 -10.46
N LEU A 103 -4.65 9.71 -9.15
CA LEU A 103 -3.88 8.59 -8.61
C LEU A 103 -4.32 7.25 -9.22
N TYR A 104 -5.56 7.17 -9.71
CA TYR A 104 -6.02 5.95 -10.37
C TYR A 104 -5.19 5.63 -11.61
N LYS A 105 -4.49 6.61 -12.19
CA LYS A 105 -3.60 6.38 -13.33
C LYS A 105 -2.27 5.79 -12.91
N ILE A 106 -1.93 5.91 -11.63
CA ILE A 106 -0.64 5.46 -11.13
C ILE A 106 -0.77 4.11 -10.44
N PHE A 107 -1.82 3.92 -9.67
CA PHE A 107 -2.02 2.72 -8.87
C PHE A 107 -3.26 1.97 -9.33
N LYS A 108 -3.13 0.68 -9.61
CA LYS A 108 -4.30 -0.15 -9.87
C LYS A 108 -5.08 -0.34 -8.59
N GLN A 109 -6.38 -0.14 -8.67
CA GLN A 109 -7.28 -0.20 -7.52
C GLN A 109 -8.12 -1.46 -7.57
N PHE A 110 -8.29 -2.07 -6.40
CA PHE A 110 -9.10 -3.27 -6.26
C PHE A 110 -10.06 -3.10 -5.08
N TRP A 111 -11.11 -3.88 -5.05
CA TRP A 111 -12.13 -3.79 -4.01
C TRP A 111 -11.89 -4.76 -2.87
N THR A 112 -11.16 -5.84 -3.13
CA THR A 112 -10.92 -6.88 -2.14
C THR A 112 -9.47 -7.31 -2.17
N VAL A 113 -9.02 -7.87 -1.05
CA VAL A 113 -7.67 -8.44 -0.93
C VAL A 113 -7.48 -9.54 -1.97
N GLU A 114 -8.49 -10.39 -2.14
CA GLU A 114 -8.40 -11.52 -3.07
C GLU A 114 -8.13 -11.05 -4.50
N LYS A 115 -8.88 -10.03 -4.94
CA LYS A 115 -8.70 -9.52 -6.29
C LYS A 115 -7.33 -8.86 -6.46
N ALA A 116 -6.88 -8.15 -5.43
CA ALA A 116 -5.57 -7.51 -5.49
C ALA A 116 -4.44 -8.54 -5.57
N ILE A 117 -4.55 -9.62 -4.82
CA ILE A 117 -3.55 -10.69 -4.87
C ILE A 117 -3.57 -11.36 -6.25
N GLU A 118 -4.76 -11.64 -6.78
CA GLU A 118 -4.89 -12.24 -8.11
C GLU A 118 -4.20 -11.41 -9.17
N SER A 119 -4.26 -10.09 -9.04
CA SER A 119 -3.66 -9.20 -10.04
C SER A 119 -2.16 -9.38 -10.17
N PHE A 120 -1.52 -9.92 -9.14
CA PHE A 120 -0.08 -10.19 -9.17
C PHE A 120 0.26 -11.63 -9.53
N THR A 121 -0.69 -12.53 -9.44
CA THR A 121 -0.41 -13.96 -9.64
C THR A 121 -0.96 -14.48 -10.94
N GLU A 122 -1.88 -13.77 -11.56
CA GLU A 122 -2.41 -14.18 -12.87
C GLU A 122 -1.46 -13.79 -13.98
N LYS A 123 -1.50 -14.56 -15.01
CA LYS A 123 -0.69 -14.31 -16.20
C LYS A 123 -1.47 -13.61 -17.28
#